data_4959326e53ee03945e4a946a7ea8f37c
#
_entry.id   4959326e53ee03945e4a946a7ea8f37c
#
_cell.length_a   1.000
_cell.length_b   1.000
_cell.length_c   1.000
_cell.angle_alpha   90.00
_cell.angle_beta   90.00
_cell.angle_gamma   90.00
#
_symmetry.space_group_name_H-M   'P 1'
#
loop_
_entity.id
_entity.type
_entity.pdbx_description
1 polymer ?
#
loop_
_entity_poly.entity_id
_entity_poly.type
_entity_poly.pdbx_seq_one_letter_code
_entity_poly.pdbx_strand_id
1 'polypeptide(L)'
;YISLLQFFYFLAFLSYPVYNTYMKRLIVDKKYDQKKLNKFLQDKIPNLTSTLFYKTLRKKDIKVNGLRIKENITVSINDEILVYISDDLLTSNISIDIFFEDDNILVINKPYNIEVTGNNSLTTYVHQKYSKRF
;
A
#
# COMPACT_ATOMS: atom_id res chain seq x y z
N TYR A 1 -2.46 -12.27 38.27
CA TYR A 1 -3.61 -11.62 37.60
C TYR A 1 -3.18 -10.47 36.72
N ILE A 2 -2.41 -9.56 37.26
CA ILE A 2 -1.82 -8.45 36.51
C ILE A 2 -0.76 -8.95 35.50
N SER A 3 -0.05 -10.03 35.81
CA SER A 3 0.95 -10.63 34.94
C SER A 3 0.37 -11.28 33.67
N LEU A 4 -0.87 -11.78 33.72
CA LEU A 4 -1.55 -12.35 32.55
C LEU A 4 -2.00 -11.26 31.57
N LEU A 5 -2.50 -10.14 32.08
CA LEU A 5 -2.82 -8.97 31.28
C LEU A 5 -1.58 -8.33 30.66
N GLN A 6 -0.49 -8.22 31.40
CA GLN A 6 0.80 -7.77 30.88
C GLN A 6 1.38 -8.73 29.83
N PHE A 7 1.21 -10.03 30.01
CA PHE A 7 1.64 -11.03 29.04
C PHE A 7 0.82 -10.95 27.76
N PHE A 8 -0.50 -10.71 27.83
CA PHE A 8 -1.33 -10.46 26.67
C PHE A 8 -0.97 -9.16 25.96
N TYR A 9 -0.69 -8.09 26.67
CA TYR A 9 -0.19 -6.84 26.10
C TYR A 9 1.18 -7.00 25.44
N PHE A 10 2.05 -7.75 26.07
CA PHE A 10 3.38 -8.04 25.54
C PHE A 10 3.32 -8.91 24.27
N LEU A 11 2.46 -9.92 24.23
CA LEU A 11 2.22 -10.74 23.04
C LEU A 11 1.55 -9.91 21.92
N ALA A 12 0.58 -9.06 22.23
CA ALA A 12 -0.02 -8.16 21.27
C ALA A 12 1.00 -7.16 20.71
N PHE A 13 1.91 -6.66 21.55
CA PHE A 13 2.97 -5.75 21.13
C PHE A 13 4.03 -6.47 20.27
N LEU A 14 4.40 -7.70 20.59
CA LEU A 14 5.33 -8.53 19.80
C LEU A 14 4.71 -9.00 18.48
N SER A 15 3.42 -9.26 18.46
CA SER A 15 2.71 -9.68 17.26
C SER A 15 2.34 -8.51 16.33
N TYR A 16 2.21 -7.31 16.86
CA TYR A 16 1.82 -6.13 16.09
C TYR A 16 2.80 -5.75 14.97
N PRO A 17 4.14 -5.77 15.17
CA PRO A 17 5.08 -5.52 14.08
C PRO A 17 5.19 -6.66 13.07
N VAL A 18 4.79 -7.88 13.44
CA VAL A 18 4.84 -9.05 12.55
C VAL A 18 3.69 -9.04 11.53
N TYR A 19 2.57 -8.41 11.86
CA TYR A 19 1.40 -8.35 10.97
C TYR A 19 1.39 -7.16 10.00
N ASN A 20 2.19 -6.15 10.27
CA ASN A 20 2.52 -5.17 9.26
C ASN A 20 3.54 -5.79 8.31
N THR A 21 3.07 -6.59 7.39
CA THR A 21 3.90 -7.10 6.31
C THR A 21 4.37 -5.95 5.46
N TYR A 22 5.48 -5.39 5.86
CA TYR A 22 6.16 -4.34 5.11
C TYR A 22 6.73 -4.84 3.78
N MET A 23 6.74 -6.16 3.58
CA MET A 23 7.41 -6.74 2.43
C MET A 23 6.40 -7.28 1.42
N LYS A 24 6.48 -6.77 0.21
CA LYS A 24 5.78 -7.31 -0.96
C LYS A 24 6.81 -7.95 -1.89
N ARG A 25 6.62 -9.23 -2.19
CA ARG A 25 7.46 -9.99 -3.12
C ARG A 25 6.76 -10.13 -4.46
N LEU A 26 7.40 -9.69 -5.50
CA LEU A 26 6.88 -9.70 -6.87
C LEU A 26 7.92 -10.30 -7.81
N ILE A 27 7.45 -11.06 -8.80
CA ILE A 27 8.28 -11.58 -9.88
C ILE A 27 7.87 -10.88 -11.16
N VAL A 28 8.85 -10.39 -11.91
CA VAL A 28 8.62 -9.71 -13.18
C VAL A 28 8.15 -10.71 -14.22
N ASP A 29 6.99 -10.48 -14.81
CA ASP A 29 6.43 -11.29 -15.87
C ASP A 29 6.85 -10.76 -17.26
N LYS A 30 6.55 -11.53 -18.31
CA LYS A 30 6.92 -11.20 -19.69
C LYS A 30 6.40 -9.83 -20.16
N LYS A 31 5.26 -9.39 -19.65
CA LYS A 31 4.65 -8.10 -20.01
C LYS A 31 5.54 -6.92 -19.64
N TYR A 32 6.31 -7.05 -18.56
CA TYR A 32 7.15 -5.98 -18.01
C TYR A 32 8.63 -6.17 -18.29
N ASP A 33 9.00 -7.19 -19.07
CA ASP A 33 10.38 -7.39 -19.49
C ASP A 33 10.92 -6.15 -20.22
N GLN A 34 12.11 -5.71 -19.83
CA GLN A 34 12.78 -4.49 -20.33
C GLN A 34 12.02 -3.18 -20.10
N LYS A 35 11.08 -3.15 -19.17
CA LYS A 35 10.38 -1.94 -18.75
C LYS A 35 10.95 -1.36 -17.47
N LYS A 36 10.63 -0.10 -17.19
CA LYS A 36 11.08 0.56 -15.95
C LYS A 36 10.40 -0.02 -14.72
N LEU A 37 11.14 -0.09 -13.62
CA LEU A 37 10.68 -0.62 -12.35
C LEU A 37 9.44 0.10 -11.82
N ASN A 38 9.39 1.43 -11.93
CA ASN A 38 8.24 2.21 -11.47
C ASN A 38 6.95 1.79 -12.17
N LYS A 39 7.00 1.53 -13.47
CA LYS A 39 5.84 1.08 -14.23
C LYS A 39 5.34 -0.28 -13.75
N PHE A 40 6.25 -1.21 -13.55
CA PHE A 40 5.93 -2.54 -13.02
C PHE A 40 5.31 -2.46 -11.62
N LEU A 41 5.95 -1.74 -10.70
CA LEU A 41 5.48 -1.66 -9.32
C LEU A 41 4.18 -0.88 -9.19
N GLN A 42 4.00 0.21 -9.93
CA GLN A 42 2.76 0.99 -9.88
C GLN A 42 1.56 0.23 -10.44
N ASP A 43 1.78 -0.63 -11.44
CA ASP A 43 0.72 -1.50 -11.98
C ASP A 43 0.39 -2.67 -11.04
N LYS A 44 1.37 -3.20 -10.31
CA LYS A 44 1.19 -4.37 -9.43
C LYS A 44 0.81 -4.03 -7.99
N ILE A 45 1.19 -2.88 -7.51
CA ILE A 45 0.88 -2.43 -6.14
C ILE A 45 -0.16 -1.30 -6.21
N PRO A 46 -1.41 -1.55 -5.81
CA PRO A 46 -2.44 -0.52 -5.77
C PRO A 46 -2.02 0.65 -4.88
N ASN A 47 -2.36 1.86 -5.31
CA ASN A 47 -2.09 3.11 -4.59
C ASN A 47 -0.60 3.51 -4.45
N LEU A 48 0.31 2.81 -5.11
CA LEU A 48 1.70 3.23 -5.17
C LEU A 48 1.84 4.41 -6.13
N THR A 49 1.77 5.61 -5.59
CA THR A 49 1.98 6.85 -6.37
C THR A 49 3.44 7.02 -6.76
N SER A 50 3.70 7.83 -7.78
CA SER A 50 5.08 8.16 -8.17
C SER A 50 5.87 8.79 -7.02
N THR A 51 5.25 9.67 -6.25
CA THR A 51 5.87 10.30 -5.07
C THR A 51 6.27 9.25 -4.04
N LEU A 52 5.36 8.31 -3.74
CA LEU A 52 5.63 7.25 -2.78
C LEU A 52 6.69 6.27 -3.29
N PHE A 53 6.65 5.92 -4.58
CA PHE A 53 7.68 5.10 -5.21
C PHE A 53 9.09 5.70 -5.04
N TYR A 54 9.27 6.96 -5.43
CA TYR A 54 10.57 7.62 -5.31
C TYR A 54 11.01 7.84 -3.87
N LYS A 55 10.08 8.06 -2.94
CA LYS A 55 10.38 8.12 -1.51
C LYS A 55 10.91 6.77 -1.00
N THR A 56 10.25 5.68 -1.37
CA THR A 56 10.66 4.31 -1.01
C THR A 56 12.02 3.97 -1.63
N LEU A 57 12.24 4.37 -2.87
CA LEU A 57 13.49 4.17 -3.57
C LEU A 57 14.66 4.90 -2.90
N ARG A 58 14.48 6.16 -2.52
CA ARG A 58 15.49 6.94 -1.79
C ARG A 58 15.86 6.34 -0.43
N LYS A 59 14.89 5.72 0.24
CA LYS A 59 15.13 4.98 1.49
C LYS A 59 15.83 3.65 1.29
N LYS A 60 16.06 3.24 0.05
CA LYS A 60 16.63 1.94 -0.32
C LYS A 60 15.77 0.76 0.17
N ASP A 61 14.46 0.95 0.20
CA ASP A 61 13.49 -0.05 0.63
C ASP A 61 12.97 -0.93 -0.52
N ILE A 62 13.67 -0.92 -1.64
CA ILE A 62 13.42 -1.80 -2.78
C ILE A 62 14.67 -2.62 -3.06
N LYS A 63 14.49 -3.94 -3.15
CA LYS A 63 15.53 -4.88 -3.56
C LYS A 63 15.17 -5.50 -4.91
N VAL A 64 16.14 -5.63 -5.77
CA VAL A 64 16.05 -6.37 -7.02
C VAL A 64 17.07 -7.49 -6.99
N ASN A 65 16.63 -8.73 -7.09
CA ASN A 65 17.48 -9.93 -6.97
C ASN A 65 18.39 -9.89 -5.73
N GLY A 66 17.84 -9.45 -4.60
CA GLY A 66 18.55 -9.38 -3.32
C GLY A 66 19.41 -8.14 -3.11
N LEU A 67 19.58 -7.27 -4.10
CA LEU A 67 20.38 -6.05 -4.02
C LEU A 67 19.49 -4.82 -3.80
N ARG A 68 19.81 -4.01 -2.80
CA ARG A 68 19.13 -2.72 -2.60
C ARG A 68 19.49 -1.76 -3.72
N ILE A 69 18.47 -1.14 -4.28
CA ILE A 69 18.62 -0.14 -5.34
C ILE A 69 18.20 1.24 -4.86
N LYS A 70 18.69 2.27 -5.52
CA LYS A 70 18.39 3.68 -5.25
C LYS A 70 17.95 4.44 -6.50
N GLU A 71 17.93 3.78 -7.64
CA GLU A 71 17.58 4.36 -8.94
C GLU A 71 16.46 3.55 -9.60
N ASN A 72 15.69 4.20 -10.45
CA ASN A 72 14.65 3.55 -11.24
C ASN A 72 15.29 2.81 -12.41
N ILE A 73 15.53 1.53 -12.21
CA ILE A 73 16.19 0.66 -13.17
C ILE A 73 15.20 0.01 -14.17
N THR A 74 15.74 -0.53 -15.24
CA THR A 74 14.99 -1.42 -16.13
C THR A 74 15.00 -2.84 -15.56
N VAL A 75 13.84 -3.48 -15.53
CA VAL A 75 13.68 -4.85 -15.03
C VAL A 75 13.64 -5.84 -16.17
N SER A 76 13.98 -7.09 -15.87
CA SER A 76 13.94 -8.20 -16.79
C SER A 76 12.99 -9.28 -16.30
N ILE A 77 12.49 -10.11 -17.22
CA ILE A 77 11.66 -11.26 -16.86
C ILE A 77 12.32 -12.12 -15.79
N ASN A 78 11.53 -12.61 -14.84
CA ASN A 78 11.94 -13.40 -13.68
C ASN A 78 12.78 -12.66 -12.62
N ASP A 79 12.99 -11.37 -12.74
CA ASP A 79 13.58 -10.59 -11.65
C ASP A 79 12.70 -10.65 -10.41
N GLU A 80 13.31 -10.92 -9.25
CA GLU A 80 12.64 -10.87 -7.96
C GLU A 80 12.73 -9.46 -7.39
N ILE A 81 11.57 -8.87 -7.15
CA ILE A 81 11.47 -7.54 -6.57
C ILE A 81 10.88 -7.65 -5.17
N LEU A 82 11.61 -7.15 -4.19
CA LEU A 82 11.13 -7.00 -2.81
C LEU A 82 10.93 -5.52 -2.50
N VAL A 83 9.72 -5.17 -2.11
CA VAL A 83 9.36 -3.80 -1.72
C VAL A 83 8.96 -3.78 -0.26
N TYR A 84 9.68 -2.99 0.54
CA TYR A 84 9.42 -2.80 1.96
C TYR A 84 8.59 -1.53 2.15
N ILE A 85 7.29 -1.67 2.12
CA ILE A 85 6.34 -0.58 2.28
C ILE A 85 5.16 -1.02 3.14
N SER A 86 4.77 -0.19 4.10
CA SER A 86 3.62 -0.49 4.94
C SER A 86 2.32 -0.27 4.18
N ASP A 87 1.32 -1.07 4.47
CA ASP A 87 -0.01 -0.92 3.88
C ASP A 87 -0.66 0.42 4.25
N ASP A 88 -0.34 0.98 5.41
CA ASP A 88 -0.81 2.30 5.83
C ASP A 88 -0.38 3.42 4.88
N LEU A 89 0.81 3.31 4.29
CA LEU A 89 1.30 4.26 3.31
C LEU A 89 0.63 4.09 1.94
N LEU A 90 0.09 2.92 1.66
CA LEU A 90 -0.64 2.61 0.42
C LEU A 90 -2.12 2.92 0.53
N THR A 91 -2.64 3.14 1.74
CA THR A 91 -4.00 3.64 1.92
C THR A 91 -4.06 5.10 1.54
N SER A 92 -5.12 5.51 0.86
CA SER A 92 -5.31 6.92 0.53
C SER A 92 -5.49 7.72 1.84
N ASN A 93 -4.63 8.71 2.07
CA ASN A 93 -4.82 9.70 3.14
C ASN A 93 -5.91 10.72 2.77
N ILE A 94 -6.94 10.28 2.05
CA ILE A 94 -8.05 11.12 1.67
C ILE A 94 -8.93 11.28 2.90
N SER A 95 -8.96 12.48 3.46
CA SER A 95 -9.96 12.86 4.45
C SER A 95 -11.22 13.29 3.70
N ILE A 96 -12.31 12.60 3.93
CA ILE A 96 -13.60 12.89 3.31
C ILE A 96 -14.59 13.24 4.41
N ASP A 97 -15.21 14.40 4.28
CA ASP A 97 -16.29 14.81 5.17
C ASP A 97 -17.56 14.03 4.84
N ILE A 98 -18.09 13.36 5.84
CA ILE A 98 -19.33 12.59 5.73
C ILE A 98 -20.45 13.45 6.29
N PHE A 99 -21.42 13.81 5.45
CA PHE A 99 -22.59 14.53 5.87
C PHE A 99 -23.66 13.65 6.49
N PHE A 100 -23.80 12.44 5.96
CA PHE A 100 -24.80 11.50 6.41
C PHE A 100 -24.36 10.07 6.08
N GLU A 101 -24.63 9.15 6.98
CA GLU A 101 -24.35 7.73 6.82
C GLU A 101 -25.44 6.91 7.49
N ASP A 102 -26.02 5.96 6.77
CA ASP A 102 -26.85 4.88 7.30
C ASP A 102 -26.45 3.55 6.67
N ASP A 103 -27.27 2.51 6.86
CA ASP A 103 -26.93 1.17 6.36
C ASP A 103 -26.97 1.06 4.83
N ASN A 104 -27.61 2.00 4.13
CA ASN A 104 -27.83 1.94 2.69
C ASN A 104 -27.26 3.14 1.94
N ILE A 105 -27.06 4.26 2.59
CA ILE A 105 -26.71 5.53 1.95
C ILE A 105 -25.52 6.18 2.66
N LEU A 106 -24.57 6.60 1.85
CA LEU A 106 -23.43 7.42 2.28
C LEU A 106 -23.44 8.74 1.51
N VAL A 107 -23.63 9.84 2.21
CA VAL A 107 -23.56 11.19 1.63
C VAL A 107 -22.28 11.87 2.06
N ILE A 108 -21.45 12.23 1.12
CA ILE A 108 -20.13 12.79 1.37
C ILE A 108 -19.95 14.13 0.67
N ASN A 109 -19.10 14.95 1.24
CA ASN A 109 -18.55 16.12 0.56
C ASN A 109 -17.27 15.69 -0.18
N LYS A 110 -17.38 15.54 -1.50
CA LYS A 110 -16.23 15.14 -2.32
C LYS A 110 -15.18 16.27 -2.33
N PRO A 111 -13.97 16.00 -1.85
CA PRO A 111 -12.89 16.99 -1.90
C PRO A 111 -12.56 17.40 -3.34
N TYR A 112 -12.05 18.60 -3.48
CA TYR A 112 -11.54 19.09 -4.77
C TYR A 112 -10.34 18.23 -5.21
N ASN A 113 -10.21 18.00 -6.49
CA ASN A 113 -9.13 17.20 -7.12
C ASN A 113 -9.09 15.71 -6.77
N ILE A 114 -10.17 15.13 -6.25
CA ILE A 114 -10.28 13.68 -6.10
C ILE A 114 -11.17 13.13 -7.20
N GLU A 115 -10.64 12.16 -7.94
CA GLU A 115 -11.40 11.45 -8.96
C GLU A 115 -12.42 10.49 -8.32
N VAL A 116 -13.52 10.23 -9.02
CA VAL A 116 -14.53 9.28 -8.55
C VAL A 116 -14.03 7.84 -8.66
N THR A 117 -13.35 7.52 -9.76
CA THR A 117 -12.85 6.18 -10.06
C THR A 117 -11.36 6.21 -10.37
N GLY A 118 -10.68 5.10 -10.17
CA GLY A 118 -9.24 4.96 -10.41
C GLY A 118 -8.44 4.68 -9.15
N ASN A 119 -7.14 4.70 -9.28
CA ASN A 119 -6.25 4.56 -8.14
C ASN A 119 -6.29 5.83 -7.29
N ASN A 120 -6.36 5.69 -5.98
CA ASN A 120 -6.44 6.82 -5.05
C ASN A 120 -7.70 7.69 -5.23
N SER A 121 -8.81 7.06 -5.57
CA SER A 121 -10.09 7.69 -5.86
C SER A 121 -11.06 7.59 -4.69
N LEU A 122 -12.19 8.29 -4.84
CA LEU A 122 -13.31 8.19 -3.91
C LEU A 122 -13.82 6.75 -3.75
N THR A 123 -13.94 6.03 -4.85
CA THR A 123 -14.35 4.61 -4.85
C THR A 123 -13.37 3.76 -4.04
N THR A 124 -12.08 3.97 -4.21
CA THR A 124 -11.05 3.26 -3.43
C THR A 124 -11.18 3.54 -1.93
N TYR A 125 -11.41 4.80 -1.56
CA TYR A 125 -11.63 5.18 -0.17
C TYR A 125 -12.85 4.48 0.43
N VAL A 126 -13.98 4.50 -0.27
CA VAL A 126 -15.23 3.86 0.19
C VAL A 126 -15.03 2.35 0.35
N HIS A 127 -14.42 1.69 -0.63
CA HIS A 127 -14.12 0.26 -0.53
C HIS A 127 -13.21 -0.08 0.65
N GLN A 128 -12.18 0.70 0.89
CA GLN A 128 -11.27 0.47 2.03
C GLN A 128 -11.97 0.65 3.38
N LYS A 129 -12.76 1.73 3.51
CA LYS A 129 -13.45 2.04 4.75
C LYS A 129 -14.56 1.04 5.08
N TYR A 130 -15.27 0.56 4.08
CA TYR A 130 -16.45 -0.28 4.23
C TYR A 130 -16.26 -1.73 3.78
N SER A 131 -15.05 -2.15 3.45
CA SER A 131 -14.74 -3.50 2.97
C SER A 131 -15.18 -4.64 3.91
N LYS A 132 -15.45 -4.33 5.17
CA LYS A 132 -15.94 -5.30 6.16
C LYS A 132 -17.47 -5.39 6.22
N ARG A 133 -18.19 -4.56 5.48
CA ARG A 133 -19.66 -4.52 5.48
C ARG A 133 -20.29 -5.19 4.24
N PHE A 134 -19.47 -5.54 3.26
CA PHE A 134 -19.93 -6.18 2.03
C PHE A 134 -19.23 -7.50 1.80
#